data_5a7e64db6637bbdc05fca02ba89cd6d8
#
_entry.id   5a7e64db6637bbdc05fca02ba89cd6d8
#
_cell.length_a   1.000
_cell.length_b   1.000
_cell.length_c   1.000
_cell.angle_alpha   90.00
_cell.angle_beta   90.00
_cell.angle_gamma   90.00
#
_symmetry.space_group_name_H-M   'P 1'
#
loop_
_entity.id
_entity.type
_entity.pdbx_description
1 polymer ?
#
loop_
_entity_poly.entity_id
_entity_poly.type
_entity_poly.pdbx_seq_one_letter_code
_entity_poly.pdbx_strand_id
1 'polypeptide(L)'
;VESAYNEREKTKSGSYVNEYVNNFLEKEPIPGIEVEYTLVNKLAPNIPVEAVNQVMQQLITDNNQVVLLAGPEKEGAKYPTKEEIAALLKQMKSFDLKPYEDKVSNEPLISEDIKGGKIVSEKAGEIYGTTKLVLSNGVTVYVKPTDFKADQIVMKGVSFGGTSVFPNEEIINISQLNGVALVGGIGNFSKVDLGKALAGKRANVGAGIGNTTETVSGSCAPKDFETMMQLTYLTFTSPRKDNEAFESYKNRLKAELQNADANPMTAFSDTITSVLYGHHPRAIRMKENMVD
;
A
#
# COMPACT_ATOMS: atom_id res chain seq x y z
N VAL A 1 3.95 -18.75 1.24
CA VAL A 1 4.62 -20.05 1.08
C VAL A 1 5.83 -19.93 0.15
N GLU A 2 5.72 -19.45 -1.11
CA GLU A 2 6.84 -19.35 -2.07
C GLU A 2 8.04 -18.56 -1.50
N SER A 3 7.79 -17.40 -0.90
CA SER A 3 8.86 -16.60 -0.28
C SER A 3 9.56 -17.33 0.87
N ALA A 4 8.80 -18.01 1.72
CA ALA A 4 9.37 -18.78 2.82
C ALA A 4 10.20 -19.96 2.30
N TYR A 5 9.76 -20.61 1.21
CA TYR A 5 10.52 -21.68 0.56
C TYR A 5 11.83 -21.15 -0.04
N ASN A 6 11.80 -20.00 -0.73
CA ASN A 6 12.99 -19.40 -1.34
C ASN A 6 14.01 -18.93 -0.28
N GLU A 7 13.53 -18.51 0.91
CA GLU A 7 14.34 -18.03 2.04
C GLU A 7 14.62 -19.10 3.10
N ARG A 8 14.29 -20.38 2.87
CA ARG A 8 14.35 -21.45 3.89
C ARG A 8 15.71 -21.60 4.57
N GLU A 9 16.79 -21.41 3.81
CA GLU A 9 18.16 -21.47 4.35
C GLU A 9 18.52 -20.24 5.21
N LYS A 10 17.65 -19.19 5.21
CA LYS A 10 17.85 -17.92 5.92
C LYS A 10 16.72 -17.59 6.88
N THR A 11 15.89 -18.58 7.20
CA THR A 11 14.77 -18.45 8.12
C THR A 11 15.27 -18.11 9.53
N LYS A 12 14.70 -17.06 10.11
CA LYS A 12 15.08 -16.63 11.47
C LYS A 12 14.46 -17.53 12.54
N SER A 13 15.17 -17.70 13.66
CA SER A 13 14.72 -18.49 14.81
C SER A 13 13.32 -18.11 15.31
N GLY A 14 12.97 -16.82 15.27
CA GLY A 14 11.64 -16.35 15.69
C GLY A 14 10.48 -16.93 14.87
N SER A 15 10.70 -17.26 13.59
CA SER A 15 9.67 -17.92 12.76
C SER A 15 9.39 -19.34 13.27
N TYR A 16 10.43 -20.10 13.60
CA TYR A 16 10.27 -21.44 14.16
C TYR A 16 9.64 -21.43 15.55
N VAL A 17 9.92 -20.42 16.38
CA VAL A 17 9.27 -20.30 17.69
C VAL A 17 7.76 -20.20 17.55
N ASN A 18 7.27 -19.35 16.64
CA ASN A 18 5.83 -19.22 16.40
C ASN A 18 5.20 -20.52 15.89
N GLU A 19 5.87 -21.24 15.02
CA GLU A 19 5.43 -22.53 14.50
C GLU A 19 5.30 -23.56 15.65
N TYR A 20 6.29 -23.63 16.55
CA TYR A 20 6.24 -24.52 17.70
C TYR A 20 5.17 -24.14 18.71
N VAL A 21 4.96 -22.85 18.95
CA VAL A 21 3.89 -22.36 19.83
C VAL A 21 2.52 -22.74 19.27
N ASN A 22 2.28 -22.52 17.98
CA ASN A 22 1.02 -22.88 17.32
C ASN A 22 0.80 -24.40 17.35
N ASN A 23 1.84 -25.18 17.10
CA ASN A 23 1.75 -26.65 17.24
C ASN A 23 1.35 -27.06 18.67
N PHE A 24 1.93 -26.42 19.68
CA PHE A 24 1.62 -26.76 21.08
C PHE A 24 0.18 -26.37 21.47
N LEU A 25 -0.25 -25.15 21.09
CA LEU A 25 -1.55 -24.61 21.48
C LEU A 25 -2.70 -25.17 20.64
N GLU A 26 -2.53 -25.16 19.32
CA GLU A 26 -3.61 -25.46 18.36
C GLU A 26 -3.48 -26.84 17.72
N LYS A 27 -2.40 -27.56 18.02
CA LYS A 27 -2.07 -28.86 17.42
C LYS A 27 -1.85 -28.80 15.91
N GLU A 28 -1.45 -27.63 15.40
CA GLU A 28 -1.10 -27.47 14.00
C GLU A 28 0.10 -28.36 13.64
N PRO A 29 0.05 -29.11 12.53
CA PRO A 29 1.20 -29.91 12.10
C PRO A 29 2.37 -29.04 11.66
N ILE A 30 3.60 -29.54 11.83
CA ILE A 30 4.83 -28.91 11.36
C ILE A 30 5.43 -29.77 10.24
N PRO A 31 4.90 -29.71 9.00
CA PRO A 31 5.39 -30.52 7.89
C PRO A 31 6.73 -30.01 7.31
N GLY A 32 7.08 -28.78 7.62
CA GLY A 32 8.21 -28.06 7.03
C GLY A 32 7.86 -27.41 5.69
N ILE A 33 8.55 -26.30 5.40
CA ILE A 33 8.25 -25.42 4.26
C ILE A 33 8.33 -26.11 2.89
N GLU A 34 9.17 -27.13 2.73
CA GLU A 34 9.29 -27.86 1.46
C GLU A 34 8.04 -28.69 1.16
N VAL A 35 7.47 -29.30 2.18
CA VAL A 35 6.21 -30.05 2.07
C VAL A 35 5.05 -29.08 1.84
N GLU A 36 4.98 -27.99 2.61
CA GLU A 36 3.96 -26.95 2.42
C GLU A 36 3.98 -26.35 1.02
N TYR A 37 5.16 -25.99 0.52
CA TYR A 37 5.33 -25.46 -0.84
C TYR A 37 4.84 -26.45 -1.89
N THR A 38 5.20 -27.73 -1.74
CA THR A 38 4.76 -28.79 -2.65
C THR A 38 3.24 -28.97 -2.63
N LEU A 39 2.64 -29.00 -1.43
CA LEU A 39 1.20 -29.17 -1.26
C LEU A 39 0.43 -27.98 -1.83
N VAL A 40 0.86 -26.75 -1.53
CA VAL A 40 0.18 -25.54 -2.03
C VAL A 40 0.22 -25.48 -3.55
N ASN A 41 1.37 -25.72 -4.17
CA ASN A 41 1.48 -25.73 -5.63
C ASN A 41 0.65 -26.81 -6.31
N LYS A 42 0.46 -27.95 -5.64
CA LYS A 42 -0.37 -29.04 -6.16
C LYS A 42 -1.87 -28.80 -5.95
N LEU A 43 -2.27 -28.24 -4.81
CA LEU A 43 -3.67 -28.15 -4.42
C LEU A 43 -4.31 -26.81 -4.86
N ALA A 44 -3.62 -25.69 -4.68
CA ALA A 44 -4.21 -24.36 -4.91
C ALA A 44 -4.77 -24.17 -6.35
N PRO A 45 -4.09 -24.61 -7.43
CA PRO A 45 -4.62 -24.47 -8.77
C PRO A 45 -5.91 -25.29 -9.04
N ASN A 46 -6.20 -26.27 -8.18
CA ASN A 46 -7.34 -27.17 -8.32
C ASN A 46 -8.50 -26.80 -7.37
N ILE A 47 -8.42 -25.70 -6.64
CA ILE A 47 -9.51 -25.23 -5.78
C ILE A 47 -10.48 -24.44 -6.64
N PRO A 48 -11.69 -24.95 -6.95
CA PRO A 48 -12.67 -24.23 -7.73
C PRO A 48 -13.31 -23.12 -6.90
N VAL A 49 -13.77 -22.06 -7.56
CA VAL A 49 -14.42 -20.93 -6.88
C VAL A 49 -15.69 -21.36 -6.13
N GLU A 50 -16.36 -22.39 -6.61
CA GLU A 50 -17.53 -22.99 -5.96
C GLU A 50 -17.22 -23.53 -4.59
N ALA A 51 -16.04 -24.15 -4.39
CA ALA A 51 -15.60 -24.64 -3.08
C ALA A 51 -15.35 -23.47 -2.11
N VAL A 52 -14.76 -22.36 -2.60
CA VAL A 52 -14.59 -21.13 -1.81
C VAL A 52 -15.95 -20.55 -1.40
N ASN A 53 -16.91 -20.48 -2.32
CA ASN A 53 -18.26 -20.00 -2.05
C ASN A 53 -19.00 -20.88 -1.04
N GLN A 54 -18.83 -22.19 -1.10
CA GLN A 54 -19.42 -23.12 -0.13
C GLN A 54 -18.88 -22.88 1.29
N VAL A 55 -17.57 -22.71 1.42
CA VAL A 55 -16.96 -22.37 2.72
C VAL A 55 -17.51 -21.03 3.25
N MET A 56 -17.61 -20.01 2.41
CA MET A 56 -18.19 -18.71 2.80
C MET A 56 -19.64 -18.83 3.28
N GLN A 57 -20.45 -19.67 2.64
CA GLN A 57 -21.82 -19.94 3.08
C GLN A 57 -21.89 -20.62 4.46
N GLN A 58 -20.93 -21.47 4.78
CA GLN A 58 -20.84 -22.12 6.09
C GLN A 58 -20.42 -21.16 7.21
N LEU A 59 -19.66 -20.10 6.89
CA LEU A 59 -19.24 -19.08 7.85
C LEU A 59 -20.35 -18.10 8.21
N ILE A 60 -21.35 -17.92 7.33
CA ILE A 60 -22.48 -17.02 7.55
C ILE A 60 -23.66 -17.86 8.05
N THR A 61 -23.87 -17.87 9.35
CA THR A 61 -24.96 -18.63 10.00
C THR A 61 -26.02 -17.69 10.55
N ASP A 62 -27.25 -18.20 10.76
CA ASP A 62 -28.34 -17.43 11.40
C ASP A 62 -28.15 -17.31 12.93
N ASN A 63 -27.23 -18.06 13.49
CA ASN A 63 -26.95 -18.12 14.92
C ASN A 63 -25.61 -17.44 15.22
N ASN A 64 -25.44 -16.95 16.44
CA ASN A 64 -24.21 -16.34 16.93
C ASN A 64 -23.76 -15.10 16.13
N GLN A 65 -24.71 -14.33 15.60
CA GLN A 65 -24.43 -13.06 14.95
C GLN A 65 -24.48 -11.91 15.95
N VAL A 66 -23.47 -11.07 15.91
CA VAL A 66 -23.45 -9.80 16.66
C VAL A 66 -23.31 -8.67 15.65
N VAL A 67 -24.27 -7.74 15.69
CA VAL A 67 -24.22 -6.53 14.89
C VAL A 67 -23.88 -5.37 15.81
N LEU A 68 -22.73 -4.73 15.55
CA LEU A 68 -22.27 -3.55 16.24
C LEU A 68 -22.36 -2.36 15.29
N LEU A 69 -23.17 -1.37 15.65
CA LEU A 69 -23.22 -0.07 14.98
C LEU A 69 -22.52 0.96 15.85
N ALA A 70 -21.43 1.54 15.33
CA ALA A 70 -20.73 2.64 15.99
C ALA A 70 -20.71 3.85 15.07
N GLY A 71 -20.93 5.01 15.63
CA GLY A 71 -20.89 6.27 14.90
C GLY A 71 -20.68 7.46 15.85
N PRO A 72 -20.28 8.63 15.32
CA PRO A 72 -20.06 9.82 16.13
C PRO A 72 -21.39 10.33 16.72
N GLU A 73 -21.38 10.74 17.97
CA GLU A 73 -22.50 11.49 18.59
C GLU A 73 -22.49 12.91 18.02
N LYS A 74 -23.30 13.12 16.97
CA LYS A 74 -23.37 14.39 16.25
C LYS A 74 -24.81 14.84 16.16
N GLU A 75 -25.05 16.13 16.40
CA GLU A 75 -26.37 16.74 16.23
C GLU A 75 -26.93 16.50 14.82
N GLY A 76 -28.16 15.99 14.74
CA GLY A 76 -28.82 15.64 13.48
C GLY A 76 -28.43 14.29 12.89
N ALA A 77 -27.46 13.56 13.45
CA ALA A 77 -27.14 12.19 13.02
C ALA A 77 -28.30 11.24 13.42
N LYS A 78 -28.82 10.51 12.44
CA LYS A 78 -29.85 9.48 12.67
C LYS A 78 -29.23 8.12 12.46
N TYR A 79 -29.25 7.31 13.48
CA TYR A 79 -28.80 5.91 13.42
C TYR A 79 -30.02 5.00 13.36
N PRO A 80 -29.94 3.89 12.59
CA PRO A 80 -31.02 2.92 12.58
C PRO A 80 -31.21 2.30 13.96
N THR A 81 -32.47 2.04 14.33
CA THR A 81 -32.82 1.35 15.55
C THR A 81 -32.44 -0.14 15.45
N LYS A 82 -32.44 -0.82 16.59
CA LYS A 82 -32.22 -2.26 16.64
C LYS A 82 -33.24 -3.03 15.78
N GLU A 83 -34.47 -2.60 15.80
CA GLU A 83 -35.59 -3.18 15.05
C GLU A 83 -35.42 -2.97 13.54
N GLU A 84 -34.99 -1.78 13.12
CA GLU A 84 -34.70 -1.47 11.71
C GLU A 84 -33.54 -2.33 11.20
N ILE A 85 -32.45 -2.48 11.98
CA ILE A 85 -31.32 -3.35 11.62
C ILE A 85 -31.80 -4.81 11.50
N ALA A 86 -32.58 -5.30 12.45
CA ALA A 86 -33.09 -6.67 12.43
C ALA A 86 -34.02 -6.91 11.21
N ALA A 87 -34.86 -5.92 10.87
CA ALA A 87 -35.72 -5.97 9.69
C ALA A 87 -34.90 -6.00 8.39
N LEU A 88 -33.86 -5.16 8.30
CA LEU A 88 -32.95 -5.12 7.15
C LEU A 88 -32.24 -6.46 6.95
N LEU A 89 -31.68 -7.05 8.01
CA LEU A 89 -31.01 -8.35 7.96
C LEU A 89 -31.95 -9.45 7.47
N LYS A 90 -33.21 -9.41 7.91
CA LYS A 90 -34.22 -10.36 7.44
C LYS A 90 -34.59 -10.13 5.96
N GLN A 91 -34.69 -8.89 5.54
CA GLN A 91 -34.98 -8.52 4.15
C GLN A 91 -33.84 -8.88 3.19
N MET A 92 -32.57 -8.78 3.63
CA MET A 92 -31.41 -9.14 2.81
C MET A 92 -31.45 -10.57 2.28
N LYS A 93 -32.08 -11.50 2.98
CA LYS A 93 -32.27 -12.89 2.53
C LYS A 93 -33.13 -13.04 1.27
N SER A 94 -33.97 -12.04 0.98
CA SER A 94 -34.86 -12.01 -0.16
C SER A 94 -34.37 -11.13 -1.32
N PHE A 95 -33.20 -10.50 -1.19
CA PHE A 95 -32.65 -9.68 -2.26
C PHE A 95 -32.16 -10.57 -3.39
N ASP A 96 -32.60 -10.25 -4.61
CA ASP A 96 -32.02 -10.82 -5.85
C ASP A 96 -30.67 -10.15 -6.13
N LEU A 97 -29.62 -10.73 -5.56
CA LEU A 97 -28.26 -10.23 -5.71
C LEU A 97 -27.66 -10.75 -7.01
N LYS A 98 -27.24 -9.84 -7.87
CA LYS A 98 -26.43 -10.23 -9.02
C LYS A 98 -25.03 -10.65 -8.57
N PRO A 99 -24.44 -11.69 -9.18
CA PRO A 99 -23.06 -12.06 -8.94
C PRO A 99 -22.14 -10.85 -9.18
N TYR A 100 -21.09 -10.74 -8.37
CA TYR A 100 -20.04 -9.76 -8.60
C TYR A 100 -19.30 -10.12 -9.91
N GLU A 101 -19.33 -9.22 -10.89
CA GLU A 101 -18.54 -9.34 -12.11
C GLU A 101 -17.18 -8.70 -11.90
N ASP A 102 -16.15 -9.53 -11.83
CA ASP A 102 -14.78 -9.03 -11.71
C ASP A 102 -14.25 -8.59 -13.08
N LYS A 103 -14.17 -7.28 -13.28
CA LYS A 103 -13.60 -6.69 -14.51
C LYS A 103 -12.09 -6.52 -14.33
N VAL A 104 -11.36 -7.63 -14.18
CA VAL A 104 -9.89 -7.57 -14.18
C VAL A 104 -9.43 -7.23 -15.60
N SER A 105 -8.72 -6.12 -15.73
CA SER A 105 -8.01 -5.82 -16.98
C SER A 105 -6.79 -6.73 -17.10
N ASN A 106 -6.71 -7.49 -18.19
CA ASN A 106 -5.52 -8.27 -18.57
C ASN A 106 -4.52 -7.43 -19.37
N GLU A 107 -4.70 -6.10 -19.39
CA GLU A 107 -3.77 -5.21 -20.07
C GLU A 107 -2.39 -5.22 -19.38
N PRO A 108 -1.31 -5.14 -20.15
CA PRO A 108 0.01 -4.95 -19.57
C PRO A 108 0.08 -3.61 -18.83
N LEU A 109 0.91 -3.52 -17.79
CA LEU A 109 1.10 -2.26 -17.04
C LEU A 109 1.54 -1.13 -17.97
N ILE A 110 2.37 -1.44 -18.95
CA ILE A 110 2.85 -0.53 -19.99
C ILE A 110 2.57 -1.19 -21.34
N SER A 111 1.76 -0.54 -22.15
CA SER A 111 1.41 -0.99 -23.51
C SER A 111 2.28 -0.34 -24.59
N GLU A 112 3.00 0.73 -24.26
CA GLU A 112 3.85 1.46 -25.18
C GLU A 112 5.27 0.89 -25.20
N ASP A 113 5.92 0.95 -26.38
CA ASP A 113 7.32 0.55 -26.53
C ASP A 113 8.24 1.67 -25.99
N ILE A 114 8.74 1.47 -24.77
CA ILE A 114 9.62 2.45 -24.11
C ILE A 114 11.02 2.32 -24.69
N LYS A 115 11.55 3.39 -25.27
CA LYS A 115 12.93 3.46 -25.66
C LYS A 115 13.83 3.50 -24.44
N GLY A 116 14.55 2.41 -24.20
CA GLY A 116 15.51 2.28 -23.10
C GLY A 116 16.66 3.29 -23.21
N GLY A 117 17.14 3.75 -22.07
CA GLY A 117 18.41 4.49 -21.96
C GLY A 117 19.62 3.58 -22.14
N LYS A 118 20.81 4.17 -22.10
CA LYS A 118 22.09 3.45 -22.18
C LYS A 118 22.88 3.68 -20.90
N ILE A 119 23.69 2.68 -20.51
CA ILE A 119 24.74 2.86 -19.52
C ILE A 119 25.90 3.55 -20.22
N VAL A 120 26.26 4.74 -19.79
CA VAL A 120 27.36 5.53 -20.38
C VAL A 120 28.64 5.41 -19.56
N SER A 121 28.59 4.93 -18.34
CA SER A 121 29.77 4.64 -17.52
C SER A 121 29.44 3.52 -16.52
N GLU A 122 30.39 2.61 -16.36
CA GLU A 122 30.37 1.57 -15.35
C GLU A 122 31.75 1.52 -14.67
N LYS A 123 31.75 1.61 -13.33
CA LYS A 123 32.99 1.61 -12.51
C LYS A 123 32.74 0.93 -11.18
N ALA A 124 33.78 0.44 -10.53
CA ALA A 124 33.71 0.07 -9.13
C ALA A 124 33.30 1.29 -8.29
N GLY A 125 32.36 1.09 -7.38
CA GLY A 125 31.97 2.11 -6.41
C GLY A 125 33.07 2.30 -5.35
N GLU A 126 33.11 3.46 -4.74
CA GLU A 126 34.15 3.83 -3.77
C GLU A 126 34.01 3.11 -2.43
N ILE A 127 32.79 2.68 -2.09
CA ILE A 127 32.46 2.10 -0.78
C ILE A 127 31.61 0.84 -0.91
N TYR A 128 31.64 -0.01 0.09
CA TYR A 128 30.77 -1.19 0.28
C TYR A 128 30.79 -2.21 -0.87
N GLY A 129 31.80 -2.23 -1.73
CA GLY A 129 31.86 -3.15 -2.88
C GLY A 129 30.67 -2.99 -3.83
N THR A 130 30.28 -1.76 -4.10
CA THR A 130 29.23 -1.42 -5.05
C THR A 130 29.75 -1.32 -6.47
N THR A 131 28.87 -1.41 -7.47
CA THR A 131 29.13 -0.97 -8.85
C THR A 131 28.38 0.33 -9.09
N LYS A 132 29.08 1.36 -9.55
CA LYS A 132 28.51 2.64 -9.94
C LYS A 132 28.24 2.66 -11.44
N LEU A 133 26.98 2.88 -11.80
CA LEU A 133 26.54 3.06 -13.19
C LEU A 133 26.08 4.51 -13.38
N VAL A 134 26.37 5.07 -14.55
CA VAL A 134 25.77 6.35 -14.98
C VAL A 134 24.94 6.06 -16.21
N LEU A 135 23.68 6.50 -16.18
CA LEU A 135 22.75 6.33 -17.29
C LEU A 135 22.79 7.53 -18.22
N SER A 136 22.36 7.35 -19.46
CA SER A 136 22.36 8.39 -20.50
C SER A 136 21.49 9.62 -20.16
N ASN A 137 20.56 9.51 -19.23
CA ASN A 137 19.75 10.59 -18.69
C ASN A 137 20.37 11.31 -17.47
N GLY A 138 21.60 10.94 -17.10
CA GLY A 138 22.33 11.53 -15.97
C GLY A 138 22.09 10.84 -14.61
N VAL A 139 21.16 9.90 -14.52
CA VAL A 139 20.91 9.16 -13.27
C VAL A 139 22.13 8.33 -12.90
N THR A 140 22.58 8.45 -11.66
CA THR A 140 23.61 7.58 -11.09
C THR A 140 22.95 6.45 -10.31
N VAL A 141 23.36 5.20 -10.59
CA VAL A 141 22.85 4.00 -9.92
C VAL A 141 24.02 3.30 -9.23
N TYR A 142 23.83 2.96 -7.96
CA TYR A 142 24.73 2.11 -7.21
C TYR A 142 24.11 0.74 -7.03
N VAL A 143 24.74 -0.29 -7.54
CA VAL A 143 24.29 -1.68 -7.41
C VAL A 143 25.15 -2.37 -6.37
N LYS A 144 24.51 -3.02 -5.40
CA LYS A 144 25.14 -3.79 -4.34
C LYS A 144 24.57 -5.20 -4.31
N PRO A 145 25.24 -6.22 -4.87
CA PRO A 145 24.87 -7.60 -4.63
C PRO A 145 25.08 -7.97 -3.16
N THR A 146 24.12 -8.67 -2.59
CA THR A 146 24.18 -9.16 -1.21
C THR A 146 23.64 -10.57 -1.13
N ASP A 147 24.02 -11.29 -0.08
CA ASP A 147 23.56 -12.64 0.24
C ASP A 147 22.62 -12.67 1.46
N PHE A 148 22.13 -11.51 1.92
CA PHE A 148 21.28 -11.39 3.10
C PHE A 148 19.92 -12.06 2.90
N LYS A 149 19.38 -11.95 1.68
CA LYS A 149 18.14 -12.60 1.26
C LYS A 149 18.28 -13.14 -0.16
N ALA A 150 17.72 -14.31 -0.40
CA ALA A 150 17.76 -14.96 -1.72
C ALA A 150 16.68 -14.42 -2.67
N ASP A 151 15.56 -13.93 -2.12
CA ASP A 151 14.35 -13.63 -2.89
C ASP A 151 13.87 -12.19 -2.71
N GLN A 152 14.82 -11.24 -2.61
CA GLN A 152 14.49 -9.82 -2.46
C GLN A 152 15.48 -8.91 -3.19
N ILE A 153 14.94 -7.97 -3.97
CA ILE A 153 15.64 -6.77 -4.45
C ILE A 153 15.01 -5.58 -3.75
N VAL A 154 15.85 -4.68 -3.24
CA VAL A 154 15.41 -3.42 -2.64
C VAL A 154 15.98 -2.27 -3.46
N MET A 155 15.13 -1.31 -3.80
CA MET A 155 15.49 -0.09 -4.52
C MET A 155 15.21 1.14 -3.67
N LYS A 156 16.13 2.10 -3.73
CA LYS A 156 15.91 3.45 -3.19
C LYS A 156 16.53 4.49 -4.10
N GLY A 157 15.72 5.40 -4.59
CA GLY A 157 16.17 6.59 -5.29
C GLY A 157 15.99 7.82 -4.41
N VAL A 158 16.90 8.79 -4.54
CA VAL A 158 16.87 10.06 -3.79
C VAL A 158 17.23 11.19 -4.74
N SER A 159 16.45 12.26 -4.70
CA SER A 159 16.77 13.56 -5.28
C SER A 159 16.78 14.62 -4.17
N PHE A 160 17.57 15.66 -4.30
CA PHE A 160 17.63 16.75 -3.33
C PHE A 160 16.73 17.89 -3.75
N GLY A 161 16.08 18.51 -2.76
CA GLY A 161 15.12 19.60 -2.95
C GLY A 161 13.99 19.48 -1.93
N GLY A 162 13.12 18.53 -2.14
CA GLY A 162 11.97 18.29 -1.26
C GLY A 162 11.04 19.49 -1.19
N THR A 163 10.31 19.63 -0.09
CA THR A 163 9.43 20.79 0.12
C THR A 163 10.20 22.09 0.31
N SER A 164 11.55 22.05 0.53
CA SER A 164 12.36 23.24 0.74
C SER A 164 12.49 24.15 -0.49
N VAL A 165 12.29 23.61 -1.69
CA VAL A 165 12.38 24.38 -2.94
C VAL A 165 11.08 25.13 -3.30
N PHE A 166 10.00 24.88 -2.56
CA PHE A 166 8.72 25.52 -2.78
C PHE A 166 8.54 26.74 -1.86
N PRO A 167 7.81 27.79 -2.28
CA PRO A 167 7.50 28.93 -1.44
C PRO A 167 6.58 28.54 -0.26
N ASN A 168 6.59 29.35 0.79
CA ASN A 168 5.84 29.05 2.02
C ASN A 168 4.32 28.98 1.80
N GLU A 169 3.80 29.71 0.83
CA GLU A 169 2.39 29.78 0.48
C GLU A 169 1.86 28.46 -0.08
N GLU A 170 2.73 27.65 -0.67
CA GLU A 170 2.38 26.36 -1.27
C GLU A 170 2.58 25.17 -0.32
N ILE A 171 3.19 25.40 0.85
CA ILE A 171 3.63 24.31 1.71
C ILE A 171 2.49 23.40 2.17
N ILE A 172 1.30 23.95 2.41
CA ILE A 172 0.12 23.18 2.82
C ILE A 172 -0.27 22.20 1.69
N ASN A 173 -0.34 22.69 0.45
CA ASN A 173 -0.68 21.86 -0.71
C ASN A 173 0.39 20.79 -0.96
N ILE A 174 1.66 21.17 -0.95
CA ILE A 174 2.78 20.25 -1.18
C ILE A 174 2.87 19.19 -0.10
N SER A 175 2.53 19.50 1.15
CA SER A 175 2.49 18.53 2.24
C SER A 175 1.50 17.37 2.01
N GLN A 176 0.45 17.61 1.19
CA GLN A 176 -0.55 16.60 0.84
C GLN A 176 -0.13 15.72 -0.35
N LEU A 177 0.97 16.03 -1.05
CA LEU A 177 1.39 15.32 -2.25
C LEU A 177 1.55 13.82 -2.01
N ASN A 178 2.11 13.43 -0.87
CA ASN A 178 2.27 12.02 -0.51
C ASN A 178 0.94 11.25 -0.41
N GLY A 179 -0.14 11.93 -0.03
CA GLY A 179 -1.48 11.34 0.09
C GLY A 179 -2.28 11.37 -1.20
N VAL A 180 -2.01 12.36 -2.06
CA VAL A 180 -2.85 12.66 -3.24
C VAL A 180 -2.29 12.07 -4.54
N ALA A 181 -0.97 12.03 -4.71
CA ALA A 181 -0.34 11.76 -5.99
C ALA A 181 -0.81 10.45 -6.67
N LEU A 182 -1.10 9.43 -5.88
CA LEU A 182 -1.49 8.11 -6.38
C LEU A 182 -2.89 7.69 -5.91
N VAL A 183 -3.72 8.64 -5.47
CA VAL A 183 -5.07 8.33 -4.97
C VAL A 183 -5.96 7.75 -6.07
N GLY A 184 -5.81 8.22 -7.30
CA GLY A 184 -6.54 7.75 -8.49
C GLY A 184 -5.95 6.50 -9.14
N GLY A 185 -4.76 6.05 -8.69
CA GLY A 185 -4.02 4.96 -9.33
C GLY A 185 -2.90 5.46 -10.25
N ILE A 186 -2.45 4.61 -11.16
CA ILE A 186 -1.37 4.89 -12.13
C ILE A 186 -1.70 4.32 -13.51
N GLY A 187 -1.22 4.96 -14.56
CA GLY A 187 -1.49 4.56 -15.93
C GLY A 187 -2.99 4.42 -16.20
N ASN A 188 -3.40 3.31 -16.76
CA ASN A 188 -4.82 2.99 -17.02
C ASN A 188 -5.53 2.35 -15.83
N PHE A 189 -4.80 2.07 -14.73
CA PHE A 189 -5.32 1.30 -13.60
C PHE A 189 -5.77 2.20 -12.47
N SER A 190 -7.02 2.01 -12.01
CA SER A 190 -7.43 2.50 -10.70
C SER A 190 -6.61 1.81 -9.60
N LYS A 191 -6.64 2.32 -8.38
CA LYS A 191 -5.94 1.68 -7.25
C LYS A 191 -6.41 0.23 -7.01
N VAL A 192 -7.70 -0.03 -7.23
CA VAL A 192 -8.30 -1.36 -7.08
C VAL A 192 -7.85 -2.27 -8.22
N ASP A 193 -7.94 -1.81 -9.47
CA ASP A 193 -7.56 -2.60 -10.65
C ASP A 193 -6.06 -2.90 -10.65
N LEU A 194 -5.23 -1.94 -10.21
CA LEU A 194 -3.79 -2.16 -10.04
C LEU A 194 -3.52 -3.30 -9.05
N GLY A 195 -4.22 -3.31 -7.90
CA GLY A 195 -4.09 -4.39 -6.92
C GLY A 195 -4.43 -5.76 -7.51
N LYS A 196 -5.45 -5.82 -8.38
CA LYS A 196 -5.84 -7.05 -9.09
C LYS A 196 -4.81 -7.45 -10.15
N ALA A 197 -4.34 -6.49 -10.96
CA ALA A 197 -3.33 -6.72 -11.99
C ALA A 197 -1.99 -7.20 -11.41
N LEU A 198 -1.69 -6.82 -10.18
CA LEU A 198 -0.50 -7.24 -9.44
C LEU A 198 -0.72 -8.52 -8.61
N ALA A 199 -1.88 -9.16 -8.69
CA ALA A 199 -2.13 -10.40 -7.96
C ALA A 199 -1.09 -11.47 -8.35
N GLY A 200 -0.45 -12.10 -7.35
CA GLY A 200 0.64 -13.05 -7.57
C GLY A 200 2.01 -12.43 -7.89
N LYS A 201 2.11 -11.12 -8.06
CA LYS A 201 3.37 -10.38 -8.17
C LYS A 201 3.85 -9.90 -6.80
N ARG A 202 5.15 -9.98 -6.59
CA ARG A 202 5.81 -9.45 -5.39
C ARG A 202 6.66 -8.25 -5.77
N ALA A 203 5.98 -7.17 -6.12
CA ALA A 203 6.59 -5.89 -6.46
C ALA A 203 5.78 -4.75 -5.86
N ASN A 204 6.46 -3.80 -5.26
CA ASN A 204 5.86 -2.57 -4.76
C ASN A 204 6.78 -1.38 -5.03
N VAL A 205 6.19 -0.21 -5.19
CA VAL A 205 6.88 1.06 -5.36
C VAL A 205 6.10 2.14 -4.62
N GLY A 206 6.82 3.03 -3.94
CA GLY A 206 6.28 4.23 -3.34
C GLY A 206 7.20 5.41 -3.63
N ALA A 207 6.62 6.55 -3.93
CA ALA A 207 7.33 7.82 -4.05
C ALA A 207 6.84 8.77 -2.96
N GLY A 208 7.70 9.69 -2.55
CA GLY A 208 7.36 10.66 -1.53
C GLY A 208 8.26 11.88 -1.55
N ILE A 209 7.73 12.97 -0.99
CA ILE A 209 8.45 14.23 -0.78
C ILE A 209 8.65 14.43 0.73
N GLY A 210 9.89 14.69 1.11
CA GLY A 210 10.27 15.10 2.45
C GLY A 210 10.67 16.58 2.49
N ASN A 211 11.24 17.02 3.60
CA ASN A 211 11.62 18.43 3.74
C ASN A 211 12.71 18.85 2.75
N THR A 212 13.72 18.04 2.54
CA THR A 212 14.91 18.36 1.71
C THR A 212 15.21 17.33 0.63
N THR A 213 14.36 16.30 0.50
CA THR A 213 14.57 15.21 -0.47
C THR A 213 13.25 14.74 -1.06
N GLU A 214 13.25 14.34 -2.32
CA GLU A 214 12.28 13.46 -2.93
C GLU A 214 12.85 12.04 -2.93
N THR A 215 11.98 11.08 -2.70
CA THR A 215 12.39 9.68 -2.61
C THR A 215 11.49 8.78 -3.44
N VAL A 216 12.07 7.75 -4.01
CA VAL A 216 11.35 6.59 -4.52
C VAL A 216 11.94 5.34 -3.87
N SER A 217 11.12 4.46 -3.41
CA SER A 217 11.53 3.18 -2.83
C SER A 217 10.70 2.06 -3.41
N GLY A 218 11.32 0.90 -3.58
CA GLY A 218 10.66 -0.28 -4.09
C GLY A 218 11.27 -1.54 -3.52
N SER A 219 10.52 -2.61 -3.57
CA SER A 219 10.98 -3.95 -3.23
C SER A 219 10.25 -4.95 -4.11
N CYS A 220 10.97 -5.96 -4.58
CA CYS A 220 10.39 -7.03 -5.37
C CYS A 220 11.11 -8.36 -5.16
N ALA A 221 10.47 -9.47 -5.59
CA ALA A 221 11.18 -10.70 -5.88
C ALA A 221 12.02 -10.53 -7.17
N PRO A 222 13.16 -11.25 -7.34
CA PRO A 222 13.95 -11.16 -8.54
C PRO A 222 13.16 -11.38 -9.84
N LYS A 223 12.21 -12.32 -9.84
CA LYS A 223 11.32 -12.59 -10.99
C LYS A 223 10.38 -11.44 -11.35
N ASP A 224 10.11 -10.55 -10.40
CA ASP A 224 9.18 -9.42 -10.55
C ASP A 224 9.92 -8.06 -10.67
N PHE A 225 11.22 -8.09 -10.94
CA PHE A 225 12.05 -6.88 -11.06
C PHE A 225 11.53 -5.94 -12.17
N GLU A 226 11.20 -6.50 -13.33
CA GLU A 226 10.61 -5.73 -14.43
C GLU A 226 9.31 -5.04 -14.00
N THR A 227 8.42 -5.76 -13.29
CA THR A 227 7.18 -5.20 -12.76
C THR A 227 7.47 -4.01 -11.83
N MET A 228 8.47 -4.11 -10.95
CA MET A 228 8.87 -3.01 -10.07
C MET A 228 9.37 -1.81 -10.88
N MET A 229 10.13 -2.02 -11.94
CA MET A 229 10.62 -0.93 -12.80
C MET A 229 9.48 -0.29 -13.60
N GLN A 230 8.52 -1.05 -14.10
CA GLN A 230 7.32 -0.55 -14.76
C GLN A 230 6.47 0.31 -13.81
N LEU A 231 6.26 -0.14 -12.58
CA LEU A 231 5.59 0.63 -11.54
C LEU A 231 6.33 1.95 -11.23
N THR A 232 7.66 1.90 -11.15
CA THR A 232 8.48 3.09 -10.95
C THR A 232 8.29 4.09 -12.09
N TYR A 233 8.36 3.63 -13.32
CA TYR A 233 8.14 4.46 -14.50
C TYR A 233 6.75 5.13 -14.47
N LEU A 234 5.70 4.35 -14.28
CA LEU A 234 4.32 4.87 -14.23
C LEU A 234 4.08 5.82 -13.07
N THR A 235 4.72 5.61 -11.92
CA THR A 235 4.61 6.51 -10.77
C THR A 235 5.06 7.94 -11.11
N PHE A 236 6.08 8.08 -11.95
CA PHE A 236 6.60 9.39 -12.33
C PHE A 236 5.99 9.96 -13.62
N THR A 237 5.54 9.11 -14.53
CA THR A 237 5.10 9.56 -15.86
C THR A 237 3.59 9.58 -16.03
N SER A 238 2.86 8.78 -15.27
CA SER A 238 1.45 8.53 -15.52
C SER A 238 0.61 8.41 -14.24
N PRO A 239 0.68 9.38 -13.30
CA PRO A 239 -0.26 9.42 -12.19
C PRO A 239 -1.67 9.61 -12.74
N ARG A 240 -2.59 8.72 -12.35
CA ARG A 240 -3.96 8.72 -12.88
C ARG A 240 -4.81 9.76 -12.15
N LYS A 241 -5.42 10.66 -12.91
CA LYS A 241 -6.41 11.59 -12.38
C LYS A 241 -7.77 10.90 -12.25
N ASP A 242 -8.33 10.92 -11.04
CA ASP A 242 -9.65 10.38 -10.72
C ASP A 242 -10.36 11.32 -9.75
N ASN A 243 -11.36 12.03 -10.27
CA ASN A 243 -12.06 13.07 -9.49
C ASN A 243 -12.85 12.47 -8.32
N GLU A 244 -13.47 11.30 -8.49
CA GLU A 244 -14.25 10.64 -7.44
C GLU A 244 -13.34 10.18 -6.30
N ALA A 245 -12.22 9.55 -6.62
CA ALA A 245 -11.20 9.15 -5.65
C ALA A 245 -10.61 10.36 -4.91
N PHE A 246 -10.40 11.48 -5.62
CA PHE A 246 -9.90 12.71 -5.02
C PHE A 246 -10.92 13.35 -4.06
N GLU A 247 -12.19 13.46 -4.45
CA GLU A 247 -13.24 13.97 -3.56
C GLU A 247 -13.44 13.06 -2.33
N SER A 248 -13.35 11.74 -2.50
CA SER A 248 -13.37 10.79 -1.38
C SER A 248 -12.19 11.02 -0.43
N TYR A 249 -10.99 11.26 -0.97
CA TYR A 249 -9.81 11.61 -0.19
C TYR A 249 -10.02 12.91 0.61
N LYS A 250 -10.51 13.98 -0.02
CA LYS A 250 -10.81 15.27 0.63
C LYS A 250 -11.80 15.10 1.79
N ASN A 251 -12.90 14.37 1.56
CA ASN A 251 -13.91 14.15 2.59
C ASN A 251 -13.34 13.41 3.80
N ARG A 252 -12.51 12.38 3.57
CA ARG A 252 -11.84 11.67 4.64
C ARG A 252 -10.87 12.58 5.38
N LEU A 253 -10.06 13.36 4.66
CA LEU A 253 -9.11 14.30 5.25
C LEU A 253 -9.82 15.35 6.11
N LYS A 254 -10.95 15.91 5.65
CA LYS A 254 -11.77 16.83 6.46
C LYS A 254 -12.21 16.18 7.78
N ALA A 255 -12.74 14.97 7.71
CA ALA A 255 -13.18 14.26 8.91
C ALA A 255 -12.01 13.96 9.88
N GLU A 256 -10.84 13.59 9.36
CA GLU A 256 -9.64 13.37 10.16
C GLU A 256 -9.18 14.65 10.86
N LEU A 257 -9.19 15.78 10.16
CA LEU A 257 -8.79 17.08 10.70
C LEU A 257 -9.79 17.60 11.75
N GLN A 258 -11.11 17.45 11.52
CA GLN A 258 -12.13 17.75 12.51
C GLN A 258 -11.96 16.94 13.81
N ASN A 259 -11.71 15.64 13.68
CA ASN A 259 -11.46 14.78 14.84
C ASN A 259 -10.15 15.16 15.56
N ALA A 260 -9.13 15.54 14.81
CA ALA A 260 -7.87 16.02 15.38
C ALA A 260 -8.06 17.32 16.17
N ASP A 261 -8.87 18.24 15.68
CA ASP A 261 -9.18 19.50 16.37
C ASP A 261 -9.99 19.31 17.68
N ALA A 262 -10.76 18.24 17.78
CA ALA A 262 -11.46 17.87 18.99
C ALA A 262 -10.55 17.27 20.09
N ASN A 263 -9.31 16.90 19.76
CA ASN A 263 -8.38 16.29 20.70
C ASN A 263 -7.56 17.36 21.44
N PRO A 264 -7.63 17.47 22.79
CA PRO A 264 -6.89 18.46 23.56
C PRO A 264 -5.36 18.37 23.38
N MET A 265 -4.80 17.15 23.18
CA MET A 265 -3.37 16.97 22.94
C MET A 265 -2.94 17.55 21.59
N THR A 266 -3.80 17.57 20.61
CA THR A 266 -3.54 18.22 19.32
C THR A 266 -3.39 19.74 19.53
N ALA A 267 -4.32 20.37 20.24
CA ALA A 267 -4.24 21.79 20.55
C ALA A 267 -2.98 22.14 21.33
N PHE A 268 -2.61 21.31 22.31
CA PHE A 268 -1.37 21.46 23.07
C PHE A 268 -0.12 21.37 22.18
N SER A 269 -0.03 20.35 21.33
CA SER A 269 1.08 20.16 20.42
C SER A 269 1.19 21.29 19.38
N ASP A 270 0.06 21.72 18.81
CA ASP A 270 -0.01 22.84 17.88
C ASP A 270 0.52 24.14 18.54
N THR A 271 0.12 24.39 19.79
CA THR A 271 0.56 25.58 20.55
C THR A 271 2.06 25.54 20.78
N ILE A 272 2.59 24.42 21.28
CA ILE A 272 4.04 24.25 21.50
C ILE A 272 4.81 24.46 20.20
N THR A 273 4.40 23.78 19.12
CA THR A 273 5.06 23.88 17.83
C THR A 273 5.04 25.31 17.30
N SER A 274 3.90 25.99 17.39
CA SER A 274 3.74 27.38 16.96
C SER A 274 4.68 28.32 17.71
N VAL A 275 4.76 28.18 19.04
CA VAL A 275 5.64 29.02 19.89
C VAL A 275 7.11 28.73 19.63
N LEU A 276 7.52 27.44 19.61
CA LEU A 276 8.91 27.02 19.40
C LEU A 276 9.46 27.47 18.04
N TYR A 277 8.63 27.45 17.01
CA TYR A 277 9.04 27.87 15.65
C TYR A 277 8.65 29.31 15.29
N GLY A 278 8.27 30.15 16.28
CA GLY A 278 7.97 31.56 16.08
C GLY A 278 6.84 31.79 15.07
N HIS A 279 5.81 30.95 15.11
CA HIS A 279 4.66 30.97 14.16
C HIS A 279 5.08 30.82 12.69
N HIS A 280 6.19 30.11 12.44
CA HIS A 280 6.67 29.93 11.06
C HIS A 280 5.65 29.14 10.21
N PRO A 281 5.35 29.57 8.96
CA PRO A 281 4.32 28.94 8.11
C PRO A 281 4.54 27.44 7.87
N ARG A 282 5.79 26.98 7.82
CA ARG A 282 6.13 25.54 7.63
C ARG A 282 5.90 24.68 8.87
N ALA A 283 5.65 25.29 10.03
CA ALA A 283 5.37 24.61 11.29
C ALA A 283 3.87 24.60 11.63
N ILE A 284 3.02 25.04 10.71
CA ILE A 284 1.57 25.05 10.90
C ILE A 284 0.99 23.70 10.47
N ARG A 285 0.17 23.10 11.32
CA ARG A 285 -0.64 21.94 10.95
C ARG A 285 -1.80 22.38 10.05
N MET A 286 -2.07 21.60 9.00
CA MET A 286 -3.25 21.78 8.16
C MET A 286 -4.53 21.75 9.02
N LYS A 287 -5.47 22.63 8.74
CA LYS A 287 -6.79 22.72 9.35
C LYS A 287 -7.87 22.33 8.36
N GLU A 288 -9.03 21.94 8.86
CA GLU A 288 -10.16 21.49 8.02
C GLU A 288 -10.55 22.52 6.94
N ASN A 289 -10.57 23.81 7.29
CA ASN A 289 -10.89 24.89 6.37
C ASN A 289 -9.83 25.16 5.28
N MET A 290 -8.72 24.45 5.29
CA MET A 290 -7.66 24.55 4.28
C MET A 290 -7.74 23.41 3.23
N VAL A 291 -8.75 22.55 3.31
CA VAL A 291 -8.87 21.37 2.43
C VAL A 291 -9.49 21.69 1.06
N ASP A 292 -10.26 22.77 0.93
CA ASP A 292 -10.97 23.15 -0.30
C ASP A 292 -10.13 23.93 -1.31
#